data_2e45ccd4fe4478cf3e2a74389cc80e33
#
_entry.id   2e45ccd4fe4478cf3e2a74389cc80e33
#
_cell.length_a   1.000
_cell.length_b   1.000
_cell.length_c   1.000
_cell.angle_alpha   90.00
_cell.angle_beta   90.00
_cell.angle_gamma   90.00
#
_symmetry.space_group_name_H-M   'P 1'
#
loop_
_entity.id
_entity.type
_entity.pdbx_description
1 polymer ?
#
loop_
_entity_poly.entity_id
_entity_poly.type
_entity_poly.pdbx_seq_one_letter_code
_entity_poly.pdbx_strand_id
1 'polypeptide(L)'
;IPFWFLIKGLTPIFFFLVFTFSMHVLFTNGGIVLFQWKFITIESNGVMEGIYISLRLIFIVMIATIMTLSTSPIDLTDAFEKLFAPLKVIKVPVHQLSMMMSIALRFIPTLMDELEKIILAQKSRGSEISSGSLITRIRAFIPIMIPLFISAFQRAEELAIAMEVRGYDINIKRTSYRLLHWQYKDTLTVLLL
;
A
#
# COMPACT_ATOMS: atom_id res chain seq x y z
N ILE A 1 -4.72 12.76 -12.95
CA ILE A 1 -4.18 12.93 -11.57
C ILE A 1 -3.74 14.39 -11.46
N PRO A 2 -4.24 15.22 -10.53
CA PRO A 2 -3.82 16.61 -10.41
C PRO A 2 -2.35 16.67 -9.96
N PHE A 3 -1.54 17.43 -10.70
CA PHE A 3 -0.09 17.61 -10.46
C PHE A 3 0.25 18.02 -9.02
N TRP A 4 -0.67 18.71 -8.36
CA TRP A 4 -0.59 19.11 -6.96
C TRP A 4 -0.45 17.90 -5.98
N PHE A 5 -1.09 16.78 -6.29
CA PHE A 5 -1.00 15.57 -5.46
C PHE A 5 0.39 14.93 -5.52
N LEU A 6 1.07 15.00 -6.66
CA LEU A 6 2.44 14.51 -6.81
C LEU A 6 3.41 15.33 -5.97
N ILE A 7 3.25 16.67 -5.98
CA ILE A 7 4.08 17.58 -5.16
C ILE A 7 3.85 17.32 -3.67
N LYS A 8 2.60 17.14 -3.25
CA LYS A 8 2.26 16.85 -1.86
C LYS A 8 2.82 15.51 -1.38
N GLY A 9 2.94 14.53 -2.26
CA GLY A 9 3.60 13.24 -1.98
C GLY A 9 5.11 13.36 -1.77
N LEU A 10 5.75 14.39 -2.36
CA LEU A 10 7.18 14.66 -2.19
C LEU A 10 7.51 15.44 -0.91
N THR A 11 6.53 16.14 -0.32
CA THR A 11 6.75 17.00 0.86
C THR A 11 7.39 16.26 2.05
N PRO A 12 6.93 15.07 2.49
CA PRO A 12 7.54 14.35 3.62
C PRO A 12 8.95 13.86 3.31
N ILE A 13 9.28 13.69 2.03
CA ILE A 13 10.57 13.17 1.58
C ILE A 13 11.57 14.29 1.34
N PHE A 14 11.10 15.54 1.24
CA PHE A 14 11.96 16.69 1.00
C PHE A 14 13.08 16.81 2.04
N PHE A 15 12.78 16.62 3.31
CA PHE A 15 13.78 16.63 4.38
C PHE A 15 14.84 15.53 4.16
N PHE A 16 14.40 14.33 3.78
CA PHE A 16 15.29 13.21 3.51
C PHE A 16 16.15 13.45 2.26
N LEU A 17 15.60 14.06 1.22
CA LEU A 17 16.34 14.45 0.01
C LEU A 17 17.45 15.45 0.33
N VAL A 18 17.12 16.51 1.08
CA VAL A 18 18.11 17.52 1.49
C VAL A 18 19.19 16.89 2.36
N PHE A 19 18.81 16.02 3.28
CA PHE A 19 19.77 15.31 4.15
C PHE A 19 20.69 14.41 3.33
N THR A 20 20.15 13.59 2.42
CA THR A 20 20.94 12.68 1.57
C THR A 20 21.87 13.46 0.65
N PHE A 21 21.37 14.53 0.01
CA PHE A 21 22.18 15.42 -0.80
C PHE A 21 23.34 16.01 0.00
N SER A 22 23.06 16.56 1.18
CA SER A 22 24.08 17.14 2.06
C SER A 22 25.15 16.12 2.47
N MET A 23 24.72 14.88 2.78
CA MET A 23 25.64 13.80 3.12
C MET A 23 26.59 13.47 1.96
N HIS A 24 26.08 13.37 0.74
CA HIS A 24 26.92 13.10 -0.42
C HIS A 24 27.87 14.26 -0.72
N VAL A 25 27.41 15.50 -0.64
CA VAL A 25 28.26 16.68 -0.87
C VAL A 25 29.40 16.79 0.15
N LEU A 26 29.15 16.37 1.42
CA LEU A 26 30.13 16.51 2.49
C LEU A 26 31.08 15.30 2.62
N PHE A 27 30.63 14.10 2.28
CA PHE A 27 31.37 12.86 2.56
C PHE A 27 31.89 12.14 1.33
N THR A 28 31.43 12.47 0.13
CA THR A 28 31.96 11.86 -1.10
C THR A 28 33.17 12.64 -1.58
N ASN A 29 34.32 11.98 -1.56
CA ASN A 29 35.59 12.54 -2.00
C ASN A 29 35.87 12.11 -3.45
N GLY A 30 36.51 13.02 -4.20
CA GLY A 30 36.99 12.76 -5.56
C GLY A 30 36.63 13.87 -6.56
N GLY A 31 37.52 14.12 -7.48
CA GLY A 31 37.37 15.16 -8.50
C GLY A 31 38.03 16.49 -8.14
N ILE A 32 37.53 17.59 -8.73
CA ILE A 32 38.08 18.92 -8.55
C ILE A 32 37.48 19.53 -7.27
N VAL A 33 38.32 20.06 -6.39
CA VAL A 33 37.89 20.80 -5.21
C VAL A 33 37.20 22.09 -5.66
N LEU A 34 35.92 22.21 -5.41
CA LEU A 34 35.08 23.38 -5.74
C LEU A 34 35.12 24.43 -4.62
N PHE A 35 35.16 23.96 -3.36
CA PHE A 35 35.17 24.84 -2.21
C PHE A 35 35.88 24.16 -1.03
N GLN A 36 36.82 24.87 -0.40
CA GLN A 36 37.55 24.36 0.77
C GLN A 36 37.47 25.38 1.91
N TRP A 37 36.87 24.97 3.02
CA TRP A 37 36.81 25.79 4.21
C TRP A 37 37.15 24.93 5.44
N LYS A 38 38.32 25.20 6.02
CA LYS A 38 38.88 24.64 7.27
C LYS A 38 38.72 23.13 7.50
N PHE A 39 37.50 22.63 7.57
CA PHE A 39 37.19 21.19 7.77
C PHE A 39 36.22 20.61 6.74
N ILE A 40 35.71 21.42 5.83
CA ILE A 40 34.73 21.02 4.82
C ILE A 40 35.34 21.23 3.45
N THR A 41 35.53 20.14 2.71
CA THR A 41 35.92 20.16 1.30
C THR A 41 34.76 19.69 0.46
N ILE A 42 34.27 20.54 -0.43
CA ILE A 42 33.23 20.21 -1.40
C ILE A 42 33.92 19.89 -2.71
N GLU A 43 33.75 18.65 -3.16
CA GLU A 43 34.36 18.18 -4.39
C GLU A 43 33.29 17.94 -5.48
N SER A 44 33.68 18.07 -6.75
CA SER A 44 32.75 18.00 -7.87
C SER A 44 32.02 16.65 -7.94
N ASN A 45 32.67 15.56 -7.58
CA ASN A 45 32.05 14.24 -7.57
C ASN A 45 30.95 14.13 -6.51
N GLY A 46 31.17 14.69 -5.31
CA GLY A 46 30.17 14.71 -4.26
C GLY A 46 28.89 15.43 -4.64
N VAL A 47 29.05 16.57 -5.33
CA VAL A 47 27.88 17.32 -5.86
C VAL A 47 27.17 16.54 -6.96
N MET A 48 27.93 15.95 -7.90
CA MET A 48 27.37 15.18 -9.01
C MET A 48 26.63 13.94 -8.52
N GLU A 49 27.23 13.17 -7.61
CA GLU A 49 26.60 12.01 -7.00
C GLU A 49 25.38 12.41 -6.15
N GLY A 50 25.47 13.50 -5.38
CA GLY A 50 24.35 14.02 -4.61
C GLY A 50 23.15 14.36 -5.51
N ILE A 51 23.36 15.03 -6.64
CA ILE A 51 22.32 15.33 -7.62
C ILE A 51 21.75 14.04 -8.21
N TYR A 52 22.63 13.12 -8.63
CA TYR A 52 22.21 11.87 -9.26
C TYR A 52 21.34 11.02 -8.34
N ILE A 53 21.75 10.86 -7.08
CA ILE A 53 21.00 10.07 -6.09
C ILE A 53 19.70 10.77 -5.72
N SER A 54 19.72 12.10 -5.57
CA SER A 54 18.50 12.87 -5.30
C SER A 54 17.47 12.74 -6.43
N LEU A 55 17.90 12.86 -7.68
CA LEU A 55 17.06 12.64 -8.86
C LEU A 55 16.49 11.21 -8.88
N ARG A 56 17.33 10.22 -8.62
CA ARG A 56 16.89 8.82 -8.56
C ARG A 56 15.82 8.60 -7.49
N LEU A 57 15.98 9.17 -6.30
CA LEU A 57 14.99 9.07 -5.23
C LEU A 57 13.68 9.76 -5.63
N ILE A 58 13.74 10.95 -6.24
CA ILE A 58 12.56 11.65 -6.73
C ILE A 58 11.81 10.80 -7.75
N PHE A 59 12.50 10.20 -8.71
CA PHE A 59 11.86 9.34 -9.72
C PHE A 59 11.22 8.10 -9.10
N ILE A 60 11.91 7.41 -8.18
CA ILE A 60 11.35 6.23 -7.49
C ILE A 60 10.06 6.59 -6.77
N VAL A 61 10.07 7.68 -5.99
CA VAL A 61 8.89 8.13 -5.25
C VAL A 61 7.76 8.57 -6.18
N MET A 62 8.09 9.26 -7.24
CA MET A 62 7.12 9.72 -8.23
C MET A 62 6.43 8.53 -8.91
N ILE A 63 7.19 7.52 -9.33
CA ILE A 63 6.66 6.29 -9.93
C ILE A 63 5.78 5.54 -8.92
N ALA A 64 6.24 5.36 -7.68
CA ALA A 64 5.48 4.71 -6.62
C ALA A 64 4.17 5.44 -6.32
N THR A 65 4.20 6.78 -6.27
CA THR A 65 3.01 7.60 -6.05
C THR A 65 2.01 7.49 -7.20
N ILE A 66 2.50 7.55 -8.44
CA ILE A 66 1.65 7.38 -9.63
C ILE A 66 1.01 5.98 -9.62
N MET A 67 1.79 4.94 -9.36
CA MET A 67 1.29 3.58 -9.26
C MET A 67 0.20 3.44 -8.19
N THR A 68 0.43 3.98 -6.99
CA THR A 68 -0.53 3.91 -5.88
C THR A 68 -1.83 4.64 -6.19
N LEU A 69 -1.76 5.78 -6.90
CA LEU A 69 -2.94 6.59 -7.24
C LEU A 69 -3.69 6.07 -8.47
N SER A 70 -3.02 5.34 -9.37
CA SER A 70 -3.62 4.85 -10.62
C SER A 70 -4.17 3.43 -10.52
N THR A 71 -3.62 2.62 -9.60
CA THR A 71 -3.98 1.20 -9.49
C THR A 71 -4.97 0.98 -8.34
N SER A 72 -6.15 0.44 -8.67
CA SER A 72 -7.11 0.09 -7.63
C SER A 72 -6.63 -1.17 -6.87
N PRO A 73 -6.95 -1.31 -5.56
CA PRO A 73 -6.61 -2.52 -4.81
C PRO A 73 -7.18 -3.81 -5.41
N ILE A 74 -8.32 -3.72 -6.10
CA ILE A 74 -8.96 -4.87 -6.78
C ILE A 74 -8.15 -5.25 -8.03
N ASP A 75 -7.69 -4.28 -8.82
CA ASP A 75 -6.84 -4.56 -9.99
C ASP A 75 -5.51 -5.20 -9.57
N LEU A 76 -5.01 -4.84 -8.40
CA LEU A 76 -3.81 -5.44 -7.82
C LEU A 76 -4.04 -6.91 -7.46
N THR A 77 -5.20 -7.28 -6.88
CA THR A 77 -5.52 -8.69 -6.58
C THR A 77 -5.67 -9.52 -7.84
N ASP A 78 -6.25 -8.97 -8.91
CA ASP A 78 -6.36 -9.64 -10.21
C ASP A 78 -4.97 -9.85 -10.85
N ALA A 79 -4.08 -8.89 -10.70
CA ALA A 79 -2.69 -9.00 -11.14
C ALA A 79 -1.93 -10.08 -10.35
N PHE A 80 -2.12 -10.16 -9.03
CA PHE A 80 -1.56 -11.23 -8.20
C PHE A 80 -2.07 -12.61 -8.62
N GLU A 81 -3.36 -12.78 -8.92
CA GLU A 81 -3.89 -14.06 -9.39
C GLU A 81 -3.17 -14.53 -10.66
N LYS A 82 -2.95 -13.62 -11.62
CA LYS A 82 -2.24 -13.91 -12.86
C LYS A 82 -0.77 -14.22 -12.65
N LEU A 83 -0.10 -13.43 -11.79
CA LEU A 83 1.31 -13.61 -11.48
C LEU A 83 1.58 -14.94 -10.77
N PHE A 84 0.70 -15.32 -9.84
CA PHE A 84 0.80 -16.57 -9.09
C PHE A 84 0.14 -17.75 -9.79
N ALA A 85 -0.45 -17.57 -10.98
CA ALA A 85 -1.04 -18.65 -11.76
C ALA A 85 -0.10 -19.87 -11.96
N PRO A 86 1.23 -19.71 -12.21
CA PRO A 86 2.13 -20.85 -12.33
C PRO A 86 2.25 -21.69 -11.04
N LEU A 87 1.97 -21.11 -9.85
CA LEU A 87 1.98 -21.86 -8.59
C LEU A 87 0.84 -22.89 -8.47
N LYS A 88 -0.15 -22.83 -9.38
CA LYS A 88 -1.18 -23.91 -9.50
C LYS A 88 -0.55 -25.27 -9.77
N VAL A 89 0.64 -25.32 -10.39
CA VAL A 89 1.40 -26.57 -10.60
C VAL A 89 1.80 -27.22 -9.27
N ILE A 90 2.06 -26.42 -8.24
CA ILE A 90 2.42 -26.89 -6.87
C ILE A 90 1.14 -27.09 -6.01
N LYS A 91 -0.05 -27.14 -6.63
CA LYS A 91 -1.35 -27.32 -5.97
C LYS A 91 -1.75 -26.18 -5.01
N VAL A 92 -1.19 -24.98 -5.17
CA VAL A 92 -1.62 -23.81 -4.41
C VAL A 92 -2.98 -23.32 -4.96
N PRO A 93 -4.00 -23.12 -4.12
CA PRO A 93 -5.33 -22.68 -4.54
C PRO A 93 -5.35 -21.17 -4.82
N VAL A 94 -4.59 -20.73 -5.83
CA VAL A 94 -4.39 -19.30 -6.16
C VAL A 94 -5.70 -18.57 -6.40
N HIS A 95 -6.65 -19.20 -7.09
CA HIS A 95 -7.94 -18.59 -7.38
C HIS A 95 -8.76 -18.32 -6.11
N GLN A 96 -8.78 -19.28 -5.18
CA GLN A 96 -9.46 -19.10 -3.90
C GLN A 96 -8.83 -17.99 -3.06
N LEU A 97 -7.49 -17.91 -3.03
CA LEU A 97 -6.76 -16.87 -2.34
C LEU A 97 -7.07 -15.47 -2.93
N SER A 98 -7.06 -15.34 -4.24
CA SER A 98 -7.40 -14.09 -4.93
C SER A 98 -8.84 -13.66 -4.62
N MET A 99 -9.78 -14.62 -4.62
CA MET A 99 -11.16 -14.33 -4.27
C MET A 99 -11.31 -13.89 -2.81
N MET A 100 -10.62 -14.56 -1.87
CA MET A 100 -10.60 -14.15 -0.46
C MET A 100 -10.06 -12.74 -0.30
N MET A 101 -8.98 -12.39 -1.00
CA MET A 101 -8.41 -11.02 -1.00
C MET A 101 -9.41 -10.00 -1.55
N SER A 102 -10.09 -10.30 -2.64
CA SER A 102 -11.09 -9.40 -3.24
C SER A 102 -12.28 -9.17 -2.31
N ILE A 103 -12.76 -10.22 -1.63
CA ILE A 103 -13.82 -10.13 -0.62
C ILE A 103 -13.36 -9.29 0.57
N ALA A 104 -12.15 -9.55 1.09
CA ALA A 104 -11.58 -8.80 2.21
C ALA A 104 -11.47 -7.31 1.88
N LEU A 105 -10.89 -6.95 0.72
CA LEU A 105 -10.76 -5.57 0.29
C LEU A 105 -12.11 -4.85 0.12
N ARG A 106 -13.15 -5.57 -0.29
CA ARG A 106 -14.52 -5.04 -0.38
C ARG A 106 -15.12 -4.75 0.99
N PHE A 107 -14.83 -5.60 1.98
CA PHE A 107 -15.40 -5.46 3.32
C PHE A 107 -14.63 -4.48 4.21
N ILE A 108 -13.36 -4.19 3.92
CA ILE A 108 -12.57 -3.24 4.71
C ILE A 108 -13.31 -1.90 4.93
N PRO A 109 -13.81 -1.17 3.89
CA PRO A 109 -14.51 0.09 4.11
C PRO A 109 -15.74 -0.07 5.00
N THR A 110 -16.52 -1.10 4.77
CA THR A 110 -17.75 -1.36 5.54
C THR A 110 -17.45 -1.68 7.01
N LEU A 111 -16.41 -2.46 7.28
CA LEU A 111 -15.97 -2.76 8.64
C LEU A 111 -15.37 -1.54 9.34
N MET A 112 -14.71 -0.65 8.60
CA MET A 112 -14.20 0.63 9.13
C MET A 112 -15.35 1.54 9.56
N ASP A 113 -16.40 1.68 8.75
CA ASP A 113 -17.60 2.44 9.10
C ASP A 113 -18.29 1.87 10.36
N GLU A 114 -18.32 0.55 10.47
CA GLU A 114 -18.91 -0.14 11.62
C GLU A 114 -18.06 0.03 12.88
N LEU A 115 -16.75 -0.07 12.75
CA LEU A 115 -15.79 0.21 13.81
C LEU A 115 -15.98 1.63 14.37
N GLU A 116 -16.12 2.64 13.51
CA GLU A 116 -16.37 4.01 13.94
C GLU A 116 -17.66 4.13 14.74
N LYS A 117 -18.75 3.49 14.29
CA LYS A 117 -20.04 3.46 15.03
C LYS A 117 -19.90 2.79 16.39
N ILE A 118 -19.18 1.67 16.47
CA ILE A 118 -18.93 0.97 17.74
C ILE A 118 -18.11 1.85 18.68
N ILE A 119 -17.05 2.51 18.17
CA ILE A 119 -16.22 3.43 18.96
C ILE A 119 -17.07 4.58 19.53
N LEU A 120 -17.90 5.19 18.70
CA LEU A 120 -18.80 6.27 19.13
C LEU A 120 -19.78 5.79 20.21
N ALA A 121 -20.37 4.61 20.04
CA ALA A 121 -21.27 4.01 21.03
C ALA A 121 -20.54 3.71 22.34
N GLN A 122 -19.31 3.21 22.32
CA GLN A 122 -18.54 2.95 23.54
C GLN A 122 -18.11 4.25 24.24
N LYS A 123 -17.75 5.29 23.48
CA LYS A 123 -17.48 6.61 24.04
C LYS A 123 -18.73 7.19 24.75
N SER A 124 -19.91 7.06 24.17
CA SER A 124 -21.18 7.50 24.79
C SER A 124 -21.51 6.74 26.09
N ARG A 125 -20.97 5.51 26.24
CA ARG A 125 -21.07 4.71 27.47
C ARG A 125 -19.99 5.04 28.51
N GLY A 126 -19.16 6.08 28.28
CA GLY A 126 -18.10 6.51 29.19
C GLY A 126 -16.80 5.70 29.07
N SER A 127 -16.61 4.93 28.00
CA SER A 127 -15.37 4.22 27.78
C SER A 127 -14.27 5.18 27.29
N GLU A 128 -13.22 5.36 28.11
CA GLU A 128 -12.05 6.14 27.74
C GLU A 128 -11.02 5.25 27.03
N ILE A 129 -11.05 5.25 25.69
CA ILE A 129 -10.21 4.38 24.86
C ILE A 129 -8.78 4.93 24.75
N SER A 130 -8.58 6.24 24.92
CA SER A 130 -7.32 6.93 24.67
C SER A 130 -6.51 7.27 25.91
N SER A 131 -7.07 7.15 27.11
CA SER A 131 -6.44 7.55 28.37
C SER A 131 -6.10 6.35 29.28
N GLY A 132 -5.09 6.49 30.13
CA GLY A 132 -4.69 5.49 31.11
C GLY A 132 -3.52 4.61 30.72
N SER A 133 -3.22 3.60 31.56
CA SER A 133 -2.12 2.65 31.38
C SER A 133 -2.37 1.72 30.19
N LEU A 134 -1.32 1.07 29.67
CA LEU A 134 -1.42 0.12 28.53
C LEU A 134 -2.46 -0.98 28.80
N ILE A 135 -2.55 -1.49 30.04
CA ILE A 135 -3.49 -2.54 30.42
C ILE A 135 -4.92 -2.01 30.35
N THR A 136 -5.16 -0.76 30.79
CA THR A 136 -6.50 -0.10 30.71
C THR A 136 -6.92 0.07 29.26
N ARG A 137 -6.01 0.47 28.36
CA ARG A 137 -6.28 0.60 26.93
C ARG A 137 -6.63 -0.74 26.29
N ILE A 138 -5.88 -1.81 26.59
CA ILE A 138 -6.17 -3.16 26.07
C ILE A 138 -7.57 -3.61 26.56
N ARG A 139 -7.90 -3.38 27.83
CA ARG A 139 -9.22 -3.73 28.39
C ARG A 139 -10.35 -2.93 27.75
N ALA A 140 -10.12 -1.66 27.41
CA ALA A 140 -11.07 -0.81 26.70
C ALA A 140 -11.27 -1.22 25.23
N PHE A 141 -10.31 -1.96 24.64
CA PHE A 141 -10.39 -2.44 23.26
C PHE A 141 -11.27 -3.68 23.09
N ILE A 142 -11.40 -4.51 24.13
CA ILE A 142 -12.21 -5.75 24.10
C ILE A 142 -13.68 -5.48 23.76
N PRO A 143 -14.39 -4.51 24.39
CA PRO A 143 -15.79 -4.18 24.07
C PRO A 143 -16.01 -3.66 22.64
N ILE A 144 -14.93 -3.25 21.95
CA ILE A 144 -14.96 -2.83 20.54
C ILE A 144 -14.78 -4.04 19.63
N MET A 145 -13.83 -4.91 19.98
CA MET A 145 -13.49 -6.08 19.17
C MET A 145 -14.61 -7.12 19.11
N ILE A 146 -15.27 -7.41 20.24
CA ILE A 146 -16.31 -8.45 20.29
C ILE A 146 -17.46 -8.15 19.31
N PRO A 147 -18.10 -6.97 19.33
CA PRO A 147 -19.17 -6.66 18.38
C PRO A 147 -18.68 -6.67 16.93
N LEU A 148 -17.46 -6.17 16.66
CA LEU A 148 -16.88 -6.13 15.34
C LEU A 148 -16.68 -7.55 14.77
N PHE A 149 -16.16 -8.48 15.58
CA PHE A 149 -16.03 -9.89 15.20
C PHE A 149 -17.39 -10.53 14.91
N ILE A 150 -18.38 -10.32 15.77
CA ILE A 150 -19.74 -10.87 15.58
C ILE A 150 -20.31 -10.38 14.25
N SER A 151 -20.22 -9.09 13.97
CA SER A 151 -20.68 -8.50 12.72
C SER A 151 -19.91 -9.04 11.51
N ALA A 152 -18.58 -9.19 11.60
CA ALA A 152 -17.77 -9.76 10.54
C ALA A 152 -18.17 -11.21 10.22
N PHE A 153 -18.44 -12.04 11.25
CA PHE A 153 -18.91 -13.42 11.06
C PHE A 153 -20.30 -13.47 10.44
N GLN A 154 -21.25 -12.64 10.91
CA GLN A 154 -22.58 -12.57 10.32
C GLN A 154 -22.53 -12.23 8.83
N ARG A 155 -21.72 -11.24 8.44
CA ARG A 155 -21.51 -10.87 7.02
C ARG A 155 -20.88 -12.00 6.21
N ALA A 156 -19.92 -12.72 6.79
CA ALA A 156 -19.29 -13.85 6.13
C ALA A 156 -20.31 -14.97 5.89
N GLU A 157 -21.18 -15.25 6.85
CA GLU A 157 -22.26 -16.24 6.75
C GLU A 157 -23.30 -15.84 5.69
N GLU A 158 -23.78 -14.59 5.74
CA GLU A 158 -24.71 -14.04 4.73
C GLU A 158 -24.12 -14.14 3.31
N LEU A 159 -22.83 -13.81 3.15
CA LEU A 159 -22.14 -13.92 1.87
C LEU A 159 -22.03 -15.38 1.42
N ALA A 160 -21.68 -16.30 2.34
CA ALA A 160 -21.56 -17.71 2.02
C ALA A 160 -22.91 -18.28 1.54
N ILE A 161 -24.01 -17.99 2.24
CA ILE A 161 -25.36 -18.39 1.84
C ILE A 161 -25.73 -17.79 0.47
N ALA A 162 -25.45 -16.49 0.27
CA ALA A 162 -25.74 -15.83 -1.00
C ALA A 162 -24.93 -16.42 -2.17
N MET A 163 -23.70 -16.87 -1.93
CA MET A 163 -22.87 -17.54 -2.92
C MET A 163 -23.40 -18.92 -3.26
N GLU A 164 -23.79 -19.69 -2.23
CA GLU A 164 -24.37 -21.03 -2.39
C GLU A 164 -25.66 -21.00 -3.20
N VAL A 165 -26.59 -20.10 -2.85
CA VAL A 165 -27.86 -19.92 -3.60
C VAL A 165 -27.63 -19.50 -5.05
N ARG A 166 -26.53 -18.77 -5.33
CA ARG A 166 -26.13 -18.43 -6.71
C ARG A 166 -25.38 -19.55 -7.44
N GLY A 167 -25.29 -20.74 -6.86
CA GLY A 167 -24.61 -21.88 -7.45
C GLY A 167 -23.09 -21.75 -7.50
N TYR A 168 -22.50 -21.11 -6.49
CA TYR A 168 -21.04 -21.06 -6.40
C TYR A 168 -20.48 -22.44 -6.13
N ASP A 169 -19.62 -22.93 -7.02
CA ASP A 169 -18.87 -24.17 -6.83
C ASP A 169 -17.38 -23.89 -7.03
N ILE A 170 -16.57 -24.34 -6.07
CA ILE A 170 -15.12 -24.16 -6.02
C ILE A 170 -14.42 -24.92 -7.17
N ASN A 171 -15.02 -26.03 -7.64
CA ASN A 171 -14.40 -26.94 -8.60
C ASN A 171 -14.63 -26.52 -10.06
N ILE A 172 -15.57 -25.61 -10.32
CA ILE A 172 -15.91 -25.18 -11.68
C ILE A 172 -14.97 -24.04 -12.12
N LYS A 173 -14.32 -24.21 -13.26
CA LYS A 173 -13.55 -23.13 -13.90
C LYS A 173 -14.49 -22.01 -14.30
N ARG A 174 -14.26 -20.82 -13.76
CA ARG A 174 -15.06 -19.64 -14.07
C ARG A 174 -14.33 -18.71 -15.02
N THR A 175 -15.11 -17.96 -15.79
CA THR A 175 -14.63 -16.85 -16.61
C THR A 175 -14.61 -15.57 -15.79
N SER A 176 -13.58 -14.74 -15.97
CA SER A 176 -13.53 -13.42 -15.36
C SER A 176 -14.34 -12.43 -16.20
N TYR A 177 -15.20 -11.64 -15.54
CA TYR A 177 -15.95 -10.56 -16.20
C TYR A 177 -15.01 -9.44 -16.69
N ARG A 178 -13.96 -9.17 -15.93
CA ARG A 178 -12.98 -8.13 -16.25
C ARG A 178 -11.69 -8.80 -16.71
N LEU A 179 -11.47 -8.76 -18.02
CA LEU A 179 -10.25 -9.31 -18.61
C LEU A 179 -9.24 -8.18 -18.81
N LEU A 180 -8.10 -8.27 -18.13
CA LEU A 180 -6.95 -7.44 -18.40
C LEU A 180 -6.25 -7.98 -19.65
N HIS A 181 -6.23 -7.21 -20.73
CA HIS A 181 -5.50 -7.55 -21.95
C HIS A 181 -4.19 -6.77 -22.00
N TRP A 182 -3.12 -7.48 -22.34
CA TRP A 182 -1.82 -6.87 -22.61
C TRP A 182 -1.90 -6.00 -23.86
N GLN A 183 -1.57 -4.72 -23.74
CA GLN A 183 -1.54 -3.76 -24.84
C GLN A 183 -0.10 -3.49 -25.27
N TYR A 184 0.09 -2.99 -26.51
CA TYR A 184 1.41 -2.60 -27.00
C TYR A 184 2.05 -1.51 -26.16
N LYS A 185 1.28 -0.67 -25.50
CA LYS A 185 1.74 0.37 -24.56
C LYS A 185 2.41 -0.24 -23.33
N ASP A 186 1.95 -1.40 -22.87
CA ASP A 186 2.53 -2.10 -21.71
C ASP A 186 3.91 -2.64 -22.07
N THR A 187 4.08 -3.15 -23.30
CA THR A 187 5.38 -3.60 -23.82
C THR A 187 6.35 -2.43 -23.93
N LEU A 188 5.89 -1.28 -24.38
CA LEU A 188 6.71 -0.07 -24.55
C LEU A 188 7.17 0.49 -23.19
N THR A 189 6.31 0.47 -22.17
CA THR A 189 6.68 0.87 -20.80
C THR A 189 7.69 -0.08 -20.16
N VAL A 190 7.55 -1.39 -20.38
CA VAL A 190 8.52 -2.39 -19.87
C VAL A 190 9.89 -2.27 -20.57
N LEU A 191 9.92 -1.84 -21.84
CA LEU A 191 11.15 -1.70 -22.62
C LEU A 191 11.91 -0.39 -22.31
N LEU A 192 11.19 0.62 -21.76
CA LEU A 192 11.74 1.92 -21.35
C LEU A 192 12.21 1.94 -19.88
N LEU A 193 11.91 0.92 -19.10
CA LEU A 193 12.32 0.72 -17.69
C LEU A 193 13.57 -0.13 -17.61
#